data_1007693455cbae1878ed135c37ceb6c3
#
_entry.id   1007693455cbae1878ed135c37ceb6c3
#
_cell.length_a   1.000
_cell.length_b   1.000
_cell.length_c   1.000
_cell.angle_alpha   90.00
_cell.angle_beta   90.00
_cell.angle_gamma   90.00
#
_symmetry.space_group_name_H-M   'P 1'
#
loop_
_entity.id
_entity.type
_entity.pdbx_description
1 polymer ?
#
loop_
_entity_poly.entity_id
_entity_poly.type
_entity_poly.pdbx_seq_one_letter_code
_entity_poly.pdbx_strand_id
1 'polypeptide(L)'
;MSESETLYSEKTVELADALDHGLTEEEFARIIEFLGGRAPTVTELGIYSGLWSEHCSYKNSILLLKTLPTDSPRVLSRAGEENAGALDIGDGLAVVFKIESHNHPTAVEPYQGAATGVGGIMRDIFTMGARPICSLNSLRFGPPEQERNRFLLTGAVKGIGDYGNCLGVPVLGGEVFFDPTYTRNCLVNAMTVGVVEHRGMASARAAGAGNPVFVVGASTG
;
A
#
# COMPACT_ATOMS: atom_id res chain seq x y z
N MET A 1 24.34 -17.90 -34.89
CA MET A 1 23.92 -17.46 -33.54
C MET A 1 24.62 -16.13 -33.28
N SER A 2 23.90 -15.04 -33.19
CA SER A 2 24.46 -13.69 -33.02
C SER A 2 24.87 -13.48 -31.56
N GLU A 3 25.93 -12.67 -31.32
CA GLU A 3 26.43 -12.33 -29.98
C GLU A 3 25.37 -11.71 -29.04
N SER A 4 24.19 -11.33 -29.55
CA SER A 4 23.08 -10.81 -28.75
C SER A 4 22.26 -11.88 -28.01
N GLU A 5 22.35 -13.15 -28.39
CA GLU A 5 21.64 -14.26 -27.74
C GLU A 5 22.34 -14.80 -26.49
N THR A 6 23.60 -14.41 -26.25
CA THR A 6 24.42 -14.92 -25.12
C THR A 6 24.31 -14.06 -23.85
N LEU A 7 23.65 -12.88 -23.91
CA LEU A 7 23.61 -11.93 -22.80
C LEU A 7 22.51 -12.17 -21.77
N TYR A 8 21.54 -13.07 -22.01
CA TYR A 8 20.41 -13.34 -21.12
C TYR A 8 20.10 -14.83 -20.98
N SER A 9 21.13 -15.67 -20.75
CA SER A 9 20.89 -17.01 -20.21
C SER A 9 20.43 -16.87 -18.75
N GLU A 10 19.13 -16.66 -18.53
CA GLU A 10 18.58 -16.66 -17.18
C GLU A 10 18.80 -18.03 -16.53
N LYS A 11 19.34 -18.02 -15.32
CA LYS A 11 19.51 -19.22 -14.49
C LYS A 11 18.18 -19.95 -14.37
N THR A 12 18.16 -21.26 -14.59
CA THR A 12 16.98 -22.09 -14.30
C THR A 12 16.71 -22.06 -12.80
N VAL A 13 15.49 -21.75 -12.44
CA VAL A 13 15.03 -21.63 -11.05
C VAL A 13 14.74 -23.03 -10.51
N GLU A 14 15.23 -23.29 -9.30
CA GLU A 14 14.97 -24.50 -8.54
C GLU A 14 14.04 -24.20 -7.34
N LEU A 15 13.53 -25.26 -6.68
CA LEU A 15 12.68 -25.12 -5.50
C LEU A 15 13.33 -24.27 -4.38
N ALA A 16 14.63 -24.41 -4.19
CA ALA A 16 15.37 -23.63 -3.19
C ALA A 16 15.27 -22.12 -3.47
N ASP A 17 15.40 -21.72 -4.74
CA ASP A 17 15.25 -20.31 -5.12
C ASP A 17 13.82 -19.80 -4.83
N ALA A 18 12.80 -20.63 -5.05
CA ALA A 18 11.41 -20.28 -4.76
C ALA A 18 11.15 -20.10 -3.25
N LEU A 19 11.70 -20.97 -2.42
CA LEU A 19 11.61 -20.87 -0.95
C LEU A 19 12.31 -19.60 -0.44
N ASP A 20 13.48 -19.26 -0.99
CA ASP A 20 14.20 -18.02 -0.68
C ASP A 20 13.40 -16.75 -1.06
N HIS A 21 12.55 -16.87 -2.09
CA HIS A 21 11.62 -15.81 -2.50
C HIS A 21 10.30 -15.80 -1.72
N GLY A 22 10.17 -16.61 -0.66
CA GLY A 22 8.99 -16.65 0.21
C GLY A 22 7.78 -17.39 -0.39
N LEU A 23 7.99 -18.19 -1.44
CA LEU A 23 6.98 -19.09 -1.98
C LEU A 23 7.05 -20.45 -1.26
N THR A 24 5.92 -21.15 -1.19
CA THR A 24 5.89 -22.54 -0.71
C THR A 24 6.17 -23.53 -1.82
N GLU A 25 6.48 -24.79 -1.45
CA GLU A 25 6.63 -25.87 -2.42
C GLU A 25 5.38 -26.08 -3.30
N GLU A 26 4.19 -25.97 -2.67
CA GLU A 26 2.91 -26.08 -3.39
C GLU A 26 2.72 -24.93 -4.39
N GLU A 27 3.09 -23.71 -3.99
CA GLU A 27 3.03 -22.55 -4.88
C GLU A 27 4.00 -22.70 -6.05
N PHE A 28 5.21 -23.20 -5.80
CA PHE A 28 6.18 -23.47 -6.86
C PHE A 28 5.68 -24.53 -7.85
N ALA A 29 5.10 -25.61 -7.36
CA ALA A 29 4.49 -26.65 -8.21
C ALA A 29 3.37 -26.07 -9.09
N ARG A 30 2.52 -25.20 -8.56
CA ARG A 30 1.47 -24.51 -9.33
C ARG A 30 2.03 -23.57 -10.39
N ILE A 31 3.13 -22.88 -10.10
CA ILE A 31 3.81 -22.03 -11.09
C ILE A 31 4.27 -22.89 -12.29
N ILE A 32 4.90 -24.03 -12.02
CA ILE A 32 5.33 -24.97 -13.06
C ILE A 32 4.12 -25.44 -13.88
N GLU A 33 3.02 -25.77 -13.25
CA GLU A 33 1.78 -26.14 -13.94
C GLU A 33 1.29 -25.03 -14.87
N PHE A 34 1.20 -23.78 -14.39
CA PHE A 34 0.79 -22.63 -15.20
C PHE A 34 1.72 -22.34 -16.38
N LEU A 35 3.00 -22.67 -16.23
CA LEU A 35 4.01 -22.51 -17.26
C LEU A 35 4.11 -23.73 -18.22
N GLY A 36 3.13 -24.65 -18.17
CA GLY A 36 3.07 -25.80 -19.06
C GLY A 36 4.12 -26.88 -18.78
N GLY A 37 4.56 -27.00 -17.53
CA GLY A 37 5.53 -28.00 -17.07
C GLY A 37 6.99 -27.55 -17.10
N ARG A 38 7.29 -26.31 -17.50
CA ARG A 38 8.64 -25.75 -17.43
C ARG A 38 8.90 -25.02 -16.11
N ALA A 39 10.16 -24.99 -15.71
CA ALA A 39 10.57 -24.14 -14.60
C ALA A 39 10.44 -22.64 -14.97
N PRO A 40 10.12 -21.76 -14.01
CA PRO A 40 10.14 -20.32 -14.24
C PRO A 40 11.56 -19.79 -14.45
N THR A 41 11.69 -18.67 -15.14
CA THR A 41 12.90 -17.85 -15.11
C THR A 41 12.98 -17.10 -13.78
N VAL A 42 14.13 -16.49 -13.45
CA VAL A 42 14.29 -15.67 -12.24
C VAL A 42 13.33 -14.49 -12.25
N THR A 43 13.12 -13.87 -13.41
CA THR A 43 12.16 -12.77 -13.58
C THR A 43 10.72 -13.22 -13.32
N GLU A 44 10.31 -14.34 -13.90
CA GLU A 44 8.97 -14.91 -13.65
C GLU A 44 8.78 -15.29 -12.19
N LEU A 45 9.79 -15.91 -11.54
CA LEU A 45 9.76 -16.21 -10.12
C LEU A 45 9.54 -14.94 -9.28
N GLY A 46 10.28 -13.88 -9.58
CA GLY A 46 10.12 -12.59 -8.90
C GLY A 46 8.71 -12.00 -9.05
N ILE A 47 8.13 -12.10 -10.24
CA ILE A 47 6.75 -11.68 -10.51
C ILE A 47 5.75 -12.49 -9.68
N TYR A 48 5.85 -13.83 -9.70
CA TYR A 48 4.97 -14.67 -8.89
C TYR A 48 5.14 -14.42 -7.40
N SER A 49 6.37 -14.32 -6.90
CA SER A 49 6.66 -14.00 -5.50
C SER A 49 6.04 -12.67 -5.08
N GLY A 50 6.18 -11.63 -5.89
CA GLY A 50 5.59 -10.32 -5.63
C GLY A 50 4.06 -10.36 -5.61
N LEU A 51 3.44 -10.94 -6.65
CA LEU A 51 1.98 -11.00 -6.78
C LEU A 51 1.32 -11.93 -5.76
N TRP A 52 1.99 -13.00 -5.33
CA TRP A 52 1.48 -13.96 -4.34
C TRP A 52 1.96 -13.68 -2.93
N SER A 53 2.60 -12.53 -2.71
CA SER A 53 2.96 -12.06 -1.35
C SER A 53 1.73 -11.72 -0.52
N GLU A 54 1.88 -11.70 0.79
CA GLU A 54 0.83 -11.20 1.71
C GLU A 54 0.41 -9.77 1.36
N HIS A 55 1.35 -8.95 0.91
CA HIS A 55 1.09 -7.55 0.53
C HIS A 55 0.11 -7.42 -0.65
N CYS A 56 0.29 -8.22 -1.70
CA CYS A 56 -0.54 -8.14 -2.91
C CYS A 56 -1.79 -9.02 -2.84
N SER A 57 -1.67 -10.24 -2.31
CA SER A 57 -2.72 -11.25 -2.38
C SER A 57 -3.44 -11.52 -1.06
N TYR A 58 -2.95 -10.96 0.06
CA TYR A 58 -3.46 -11.28 1.40
C TYR A 58 -3.49 -12.79 1.69
N LYS A 59 -2.51 -13.55 1.16
CA LYS A 59 -2.55 -15.02 1.12
C LYS A 59 -2.73 -15.68 2.49
N ASN A 60 -2.21 -15.06 3.56
CA ASN A 60 -2.34 -15.57 4.91
C ASN A 60 -3.55 -14.99 5.66
N SER A 61 -3.95 -13.76 5.34
CA SER A 61 -4.98 -13.01 6.08
C SER A 61 -6.36 -13.00 5.40
N ILE A 62 -6.45 -13.34 4.10
CA ILE A 62 -7.69 -13.21 3.33
C ILE A 62 -8.88 -13.95 3.95
N LEU A 63 -8.66 -15.14 4.54
CA LEU A 63 -9.72 -15.89 5.18
C LEU A 63 -10.29 -15.19 6.41
N LEU A 64 -9.42 -14.53 7.20
CA LEU A 64 -9.82 -13.72 8.35
C LEU A 64 -10.48 -12.42 7.90
N LEU A 65 -9.95 -11.75 6.87
CA LEU A 65 -10.55 -10.53 6.33
C LEU A 65 -11.98 -10.76 5.84
N LYS A 66 -12.25 -11.92 5.22
CA LYS A 66 -13.61 -12.31 4.79
C LYS A 66 -14.61 -12.53 5.93
N THR A 67 -14.15 -12.68 7.17
CA THR A 67 -15.04 -12.78 8.34
C THR A 67 -15.49 -11.42 8.87
N LEU A 68 -14.84 -10.34 8.46
CA LEU A 68 -15.22 -9.00 8.90
C LEU A 68 -16.58 -8.61 8.30
N PRO A 69 -17.47 -8.00 9.10
CA PRO A 69 -18.79 -7.57 8.61
C PRO A 69 -18.62 -6.37 7.69
N THR A 70 -18.72 -6.61 6.39
CA THR A 70 -18.65 -5.58 5.35
C THR A 70 -19.99 -5.35 4.65
N ASP A 71 -21.02 -6.08 5.03
CA ASP A 71 -22.36 -5.99 4.47
C ASP A 71 -23.21 -4.99 5.26
N SER A 72 -23.41 -3.82 4.70
CA SER A 72 -24.28 -2.78 5.24
C SER A 72 -24.83 -1.94 4.09
N PRO A 73 -26.08 -1.48 4.13
CA PRO A 73 -26.64 -0.58 3.13
C PRO A 73 -25.91 0.77 3.07
N ARG A 74 -25.10 1.10 4.07
CA ARG A 74 -24.26 2.31 4.07
C ARG A 74 -22.91 2.13 3.41
N VAL A 75 -22.48 0.90 3.12
CA VAL A 75 -21.22 0.65 2.40
C VAL A 75 -21.40 0.95 0.93
N LEU A 76 -20.68 1.94 0.43
CA LEU A 76 -20.73 2.37 -0.97
C LEU A 76 -19.58 1.78 -1.82
N SER A 77 -18.50 1.34 -1.18
CA SER A 77 -17.35 0.68 -1.80
C SER A 77 -17.05 -0.59 -1.01
N ARG A 78 -17.16 -1.74 -1.66
CA ARG A 78 -16.84 -3.03 -1.04
C ARG A 78 -15.33 -3.22 -0.93
N ALA A 79 -14.92 -4.09 0.00
CA ALA A 79 -13.51 -4.42 0.17
C ALA A 79 -12.90 -4.95 -1.14
N GLY A 80 -11.84 -4.29 -1.61
CA GLY A 80 -11.11 -4.65 -2.83
C GLY A 80 -11.70 -4.11 -4.13
N GLU A 81 -12.81 -3.38 -4.11
CA GLU A 81 -13.37 -2.76 -5.32
C GLU A 81 -12.68 -1.46 -5.71
N GLU A 82 -12.32 -0.65 -4.71
CA GLU A 82 -11.73 0.68 -4.90
C GLU A 82 -10.51 0.88 -3.99
N ASN A 83 -9.81 1.98 -4.19
CA ASN A 83 -8.58 2.29 -3.43
C ASN A 83 -8.85 2.66 -1.96
N ALA A 84 -10.08 3.06 -1.62
CA ALA A 84 -10.46 3.46 -0.27
C ALA A 84 -11.87 2.95 0.07
N GLY A 85 -12.16 2.84 1.37
CA GLY A 85 -13.51 2.58 1.85
C GLY A 85 -14.40 3.82 1.74
N ALA A 86 -15.67 3.62 1.39
CA ALA A 86 -16.66 4.69 1.33
C ALA A 86 -17.95 4.29 2.05
N LEU A 87 -18.42 5.17 2.93
CA LEU A 87 -19.65 4.98 3.70
C LEU A 87 -20.61 6.15 3.50
N ASP A 88 -21.86 5.84 3.28
CA ASP A 88 -22.95 6.82 3.29
C ASP A 88 -23.14 7.41 4.70
N ILE A 89 -23.09 8.73 4.81
CA ILE A 89 -23.30 9.46 6.06
C ILE A 89 -24.62 10.25 6.07
N GLY A 90 -25.45 10.06 5.07
CA GLY A 90 -26.72 10.80 4.89
C GLY A 90 -26.57 12.04 4.02
N ASP A 91 -27.69 12.67 3.71
CA ASP A 91 -27.78 13.92 2.94
C ASP A 91 -27.09 13.86 1.56
N GLY A 92 -26.93 12.65 0.99
CA GLY A 92 -26.23 12.46 -0.29
C GLY A 92 -24.71 12.62 -0.18
N LEU A 93 -24.16 12.53 1.02
CA LEU A 93 -22.74 12.62 1.31
C LEU A 93 -22.15 11.25 1.68
N ALA A 94 -20.92 11.04 1.30
CA ALA A 94 -20.12 9.90 1.70
C ALA A 94 -18.83 10.34 2.40
N VAL A 95 -18.44 9.62 3.45
CA VAL A 95 -17.11 9.67 4.01
C VAL A 95 -16.26 8.62 3.31
N VAL A 96 -15.08 9.03 2.84
CA VAL A 96 -14.09 8.18 2.21
C VAL A 96 -12.86 8.15 3.08
N PHE A 97 -12.32 6.98 3.36
CA PHE A 97 -11.16 6.85 4.25
C PHE A 97 -10.28 5.67 3.86
N LYS A 98 -9.01 5.83 4.14
CA LYS A 98 -7.97 4.81 3.99
C LYS A 98 -7.00 4.89 5.15
N ILE A 99 -6.58 3.74 5.64
CA ILE A 99 -5.45 3.59 6.55
C ILE A 99 -4.44 2.63 5.93
N GLU A 100 -3.18 2.97 6.03
CA GLU A 100 -2.08 2.14 5.54
C GLU A 100 -0.87 2.27 6.45
N SER A 101 -0.08 1.20 6.55
CA SER A 101 1.19 1.20 7.27
C SER A 101 2.36 1.39 6.31
N HIS A 102 3.29 2.29 6.67
CA HIS A 102 4.49 2.58 5.90
C HIS A 102 5.74 2.43 6.78
N ASN A 103 6.01 1.19 7.21
CA ASN A 103 6.94 0.88 8.30
C ASN A 103 8.40 0.79 7.84
N HIS A 104 8.73 -0.15 6.95
CA HIS A 104 10.11 -0.37 6.48
C HIS A 104 10.72 0.86 5.82
N PRO A 105 10.05 1.56 4.90
CA PRO A 105 10.59 2.80 4.34
C PRO A 105 10.88 3.84 5.42
N THR A 106 10.01 3.96 6.42
CA THR A 106 10.20 4.91 7.54
C THR A 106 11.36 4.47 8.45
N ALA A 107 11.57 3.18 8.65
CA ALA A 107 12.70 2.67 9.43
C ALA A 107 14.05 2.93 8.73
N VAL A 108 14.08 3.04 7.41
CA VAL A 108 15.27 3.33 6.60
C VAL A 108 15.49 4.84 6.49
N GLU A 109 14.48 5.56 5.99
CA GLU A 109 14.49 7.01 5.75
C GLU A 109 13.21 7.62 6.35
N PRO A 110 13.23 8.02 7.63
CA PRO A 110 12.01 8.32 8.38
C PRO A 110 11.22 9.51 7.81
N TYR A 111 11.89 10.54 7.31
CA TYR A 111 11.22 11.70 6.74
C TYR A 111 10.49 11.34 5.44
N GLN A 112 11.21 10.80 4.48
CA GLN A 112 10.65 10.45 3.16
C GLN A 112 9.67 9.27 3.25
N GLY A 113 10.00 8.28 4.09
CA GLY A 113 9.16 7.11 4.31
C GLY A 113 7.79 7.48 4.86
N ALA A 114 7.74 8.28 5.91
CA ALA A 114 6.48 8.73 6.50
C ALA A 114 5.72 9.72 5.61
N ALA A 115 6.41 10.62 4.93
CA ALA A 115 5.80 11.53 3.96
C ALA A 115 5.13 10.76 2.81
N THR A 116 5.82 9.74 2.27
CA THR A 116 5.25 8.87 1.22
C THR A 116 4.03 8.09 1.71
N GLY A 117 4.07 7.61 2.96
CA GLY A 117 2.93 6.94 3.59
C GLY A 117 1.68 7.81 3.61
N VAL A 118 1.81 9.06 4.07
CA VAL A 118 0.70 10.03 4.06
C VAL A 118 0.28 10.37 2.63
N GLY A 119 1.24 10.57 1.73
CA GLY A 119 0.96 10.91 0.33
C GLY A 119 0.19 9.82 -0.40
N GLY A 120 0.53 8.54 -0.18
CA GLY A 120 -0.14 7.40 -0.78
C GLY A 120 -1.62 7.37 -0.43
N ILE A 121 -1.96 7.44 0.85
CA ILE A 121 -3.36 7.39 1.30
C ILE A 121 -4.18 8.64 0.93
N MET A 122 -3.57 9.82 0.89
CA MET A 122 -4.24 11.03 0.40
C MET A 122 -4.60 10.90 -1.08
N ARG A 123 -3.72 10.30 -1.88
CA ARG A 123 -4.00 10.03 -3.30
C ARG A 123 -5.17 9.06 -3.48
N ASP A 124 -5.27 8.04 -2.64
CA ASP A 124 -6.39 7.09 -2.66
C ASP A 124 -7.73 7.79 -2.40
N ILE A 125 -7.76 8.78 -1.50
CA ILE A 125 -8.96 9.59 -1.25
C ILE A 125 -9.31 10.41 -2.50
N PHE A 126 -8.34 11.05 -3.14
CA PHE A 126 -8.55 11.81 -4.36
C PHE A 126 -9.04 10.94 -5.52
N THR A 127 -8.54 9.69 -5.66
CA THR A 127 -8.99 8.78 -6.72
C THR A 127 -10.47 8.40 -6.61
N MET A 128 -11.04 8.51 -5.41
CA MET A 128 -12.47 8.30 -5.16
C MET A 128 -13.31 9.56 -5.41
N GLY A 129 -12.72 10.64 -5.92
CA GLY A 129 -13.39 11.94 -6.10
C GLY A 129 -13.59 12.72 -4.80
N ALA A 130 -13.11 12.20 -3.67
CA ALA A 130 -13.28 12.84 -2.38
C ALA A 130 -12.18 13.88 -2.11
N ARG A 131 -12.53 14.93 -1.34
CA ARG A 131 -11.57 15.90 -0.84
C ARG A 131 -11.07 15.47 0.53
N PRO A 132 -9.76 15.26 0.73
CA PRO A 132 -9.18 15.05 2.04
C PRO A 132 -9.48 16.23 2.96
N ILE A 133 -9.98 15.95 4.18
CA ILE A 133 -10.32 16.96 5.19
C ILE A 133 -9.46 16.86 6.44
N CYS A 134 -8.93 15.67 6.74
CA CYS A 134 -8.03 15.46 7.85
C CYS A 134 -7.20 14.19 7.69
N SER A 135 -6.09 14.16 8.42
CA SER A 135 -5.28 12.97 8.65
C SER A 135 -5.27 12.59 10.13
N LEU A 136 -5.10 11.30 10.38
CA LEU A 136 -4.96 10.68 11.69
C LEU A 136 -3.78 9.72 11.62
N ASN A 137 -3.08 9.49 12.73
CA ASN A 137 -1.93 8.60 12.72
C ASN A 137 -1.93 7.68 13.94
N SER A 138 -1.47 6.45 13.78
CA SER A 138 -1.18 5.55 14.88
C SER A 138 0.29 5.14 14.77
N LEU A 139 1.12 5.68 15.66
CA LEU A 139 2.57 5.59 15.57
C LEU A 139 3.13 4.71 16.69
N ARG A 140 4.06 3.84 16.35
CA ARG A 140 4.75 2.96 17.30
C ARG A 140 6.24 3.04 17.09
N PHE A 141 6.97 3.38 18.14
CA PHE A 141 8.44 3.50 18.13
C PHE A 141 9.04 2.77 19.33
N GLY A 142 10.33 2.47 19.25
CA GLY A 142 11.11 2.04 20.42
C GLY A 142 11.25 3.18 21.44
N PRO A 143 11.82 2.89 22.64
CA PRO A 143 12.00 3.87 23.71
C PRO A 143 12.72 5.14 23.22
N PRO A 144 12.18 6.34 23.50
CA PRO A 144 12.71 7.60 22.96
C PRO A 144 14.05 8.03 23.57
N GLU A 145 14.50 7.37 24.65
CA GLU A 145 15.83 7.57 25.26
C GLU A 145 16.96 7.13 24.32
N GLN A 146 16.69 6.20 23.43
CA GLN A 146 17.64 5.74 22.43
C GLN A 146 17.71 6.72 21.27
N GLU A 147 18.92 7.12 20.89
CA GLU A 147 19.16 8.11 19.82
C GLU A 147 18.52 7.72 18.48
N ARG A 148 18.64 6.45 18.10
CA ARG A 148 18.01 5.93 16.86
C ARG A 148 16.51 6.09 16.86
N ASN A 149 15.84 5.80 17.97
CA ASN A 149 14.38 5.92 18.07
C ASN A 149 13.92 7.38 18.02
N ARG A 150 14.68 8.30 18.64
CA ARG A 150 14.41 9.75 18.51
C ARG A 150 14.56 10.22 17.08
N PHE A 151 15.61 9.77 16.37
CA PHE A 151 15.82 10.09 14.97
C PHE A 151 14.63 9.63 14.11
N LEU A 152 14.19 8.38 14.27
CA LEU A 152 13.04 7.83 13.55
C LEU A 152 11.76 8.62 13.85
N LEU A 153 11.45 8.86 15.12
CA LEU A 153 10.28 9.62 15.54
C LEU A 153 10.28 11.05 14.97
N THR A 154 11.40 11.76 15.12
CA THR A 154 11.50 13.16 14.66
C THR A 154 11.34 13.25 13.15
N GLY A 155 11.99 12.36 12.40
CA GLY A 155 11.87 12.32 10.94
C GLY A 155 10.47 11.98 10.48
N ALA A 156 9.85 10.96 11.09
CA ALA A 156 8.50 10.55 10.75
C ALA A 156 7.47 11.66 11.01
N VAL A 157 7.49 12.26 12.20
CA VAL A 157 6.57 13.36 12.56
C VAL A 157 6.74 14.55 11.61
N LYS A 158 8.00 14.89 11.27
CA LYS A 158 8.27 15.96 10.31
C LYS A 158 7.74 15.63 8.92
N GLY A 159 7.98 14.43 8.42
CA GLY A 159 7.50 13.97 7.10
C GLY A 159 5.98 14.00 6.99
N ILE A 160 5.27 13.50 8.01
CA ILE A 160 3.80 13.54 8.10
C ILE A 160 3.30 14.99 8.07
N GLY A 161 3.90 15.86 8.90
CA GLY A 161 3.48 17.24 9.01
C GLY A 161 3.73 18.05 7.74
N ASP A 162 4.90 17.91 7.14
CA ASP A 162 5.26 18.66 5.93
C ASP A 162 4.39 18.26 4.74
N TYR A 163 4.11 16.96 4.57
CA TYR A 163 3.24 16.50 3.47
C TYR A 163 1.80 17.00 3.64
N GLY A 164 1.23 16.88 4.84
CA GLY A 164 -0.09 17.42 5.15
C GLY A 164 -0.17 18.93 4.92
N ASN A 165 0.89 19.64 5.29
CA ASN A 165 0.99 21.09 5.13
C ASN A 165 1.01 21.52 3.65
N CYS A 166 1.71 20.77 2.78
CA CYS A 166 1.73 21.06 1.33
C CYS A 166 0.34 20.95 0.69
N LEU A 167 -0.54 20.09 1.22
CA LEU A 167 -1.91 19.90 0.72
C LEU A 167 -2.97 20.67 1.50
N GLY A 168 -2.58 21.33 2.58
CA GLY A 168 -3.50 22.02 3.49
C GLY A 168 -4.43 21.07 4.24
N VAL A 169 -3.98 19.84 4.52
CA VAL A 169 -4.73 18.82 5.25
C VAL A 169 -4.19 18.69 6.66
N PRO A 170 -4.96 19.07 7.69
CA PRO A 170 -4.50 19.03 9.08
C PRO A 170 -4.43 17.60 9.62
N VAL A 171 -3.48 17.35 10.50
CA VAL A 171 -3.46 16.17 11.36
C VAL A 171 -4.30 16.49 12.60
N LEU A 172 -5.48 15.89 12.72
CA LEU A 172 -6.44 16.19 13.80
C LEU A 172 -6.22 15.34 15.05
N GLY A 173 -5.55 14.21 14.94
CA GLY A 173 -5.37 13.33 16.07
C GLY A 173 -4.65 12.05 15.75
N GLY A 174 -4.69 11.14 16.70
CA GLY A 174 -4.02 9.85 16.62
C GLY A 174 -3.41 9.46 17.96
N GLU A 175 -2.45 8.57 17.90
CA GLU A 175 -1.74 8.07 19.08
C GLU A 175 -0.26 7.84 18.78
N VAL A 176 0.55 7.96 19.80
CA VAL A 176 1.95 7.56 19.78
C VAL A 176 2.20 6.62 20.95
N PHE A 177 2.79 5.48 20.68
CA PHE A 177 3.11 4.49 21.69
C PHE A 177 4.57 4.05 21.59
N PHE A 178 5.21 3.81 22.72
CA PHE A 178 6.61 3.39 22.81
C PHE A 178 6.72 2.01 23.43
N ASP A 179 7.39 1.09 22.73
CA ASP A 179 7.68 -0.25 23.24
C ASP A 179 9.00 -0.75 22.63
N PRO A 180 9.85 -1.46 23.39
CA PRO A 180 11.13 -1.97 22.92
C PRO A 180 11.03 -2.85 21.65
N THR A 181 9.89 -3.50 21.41
CA THR A 181 9.67 -4.34 20.22
C THR A 181 9.76 -3.56 18.92
N TYR A 182 9.48 -2.25 18.95
CA TYR A 182 9.54 -1.37 17.78
C TYR A 182 10.89 -0.69 17.55
N THR A 183 11.93 -1.06 18.32
CA THR A 183 13.26 -0.43 18.21
C THR A 183 13.91 -0.64 16.85
N ARG A 184 13.70 -1.79 16.20
CA ARG A 184 14.29 -2.12 14.89
C ARG A 184 13.41 -1.71 13.72
N ASN A 185 12.10 -1.75 13.89
CA ASN A 185 11.12 -1.47 12.86
C ASN A 185 9.91 -0.76 13.48
N CYS A 186 9.84 0.54 13.29
CA CYS A 186 8.72 1.36 13.76
C CYS A 186 7.45 1.03 12.97
N LEU A 187 6.29 1.29 13.56
CA LEU A 187 5.02 1.28 12.86
C LEU A 187 4.54 2.72 12.63
N VAL A 188 4.34 3.06 11.37
CA VAL A 188 3.75 4.33 10.96
C VAL A 188 2.47 4.01 10.21
N ASN A 189 1.35 4.06 10.91
CA ASN A 189 0.04 3.88 10.29
C ASN A 189 -0.54 5.29 10.08
N ALA A 190 -0.72 5.63 8.82
CA ALA A 190 -1.32 6.89 8.41
C ALA A 190 -2.74 6.64 7.91
N MET A 191 -3.67 7.49 8.32
CA MET A 191 -5.05 7.46 7.88
C MET A 191 -5.42 8.84 7.32
N THR A 192 -6.15 8.84 6.22
CA THR A 192 -6.78 10.06 5.68
C THR A 192 -8.28 9.85 5.54
N VAL A 193 -9.00 10.89 5.86
CA VAL A 193 -10.46 10.96 5.72
C VAL A 193 -10.81 12.08 4.75
N GLY A 194 -11.73 11.81 3.84
CA GLY A 194 -12.28 12.79 2.91
C GLY A 194 -13.81 12.72 2.87
N VAL A 195 -14.41 13.70 2.24
CA VAL A 195 -15.86 13.76 2.02
C VAL A 195 -16.14 14.01 0.55
N VAL A 196 -17.20 13.38 0.04
CA VAL A 196 -17.66 13.53 -1.34
C VAL A 196 -19.17 13.43 -1.41
N GLU A 197 -19.80 14.15 -2.34
CA GLU A 197 -21.19 13.91 -2.70
C GLU A 197 -21.29 12.58 -3.48
N HIS A 198 -22.35 11.79 -3.27
CA HIS A 198 -22.51 10.50 -4.00
C HIS A 198 -22.36 10.66 -5.50
N ARG A 199 -22.90 11.74 -6.08
CA ARG A 199 -22.81 12.02 -7.53
C ARG A 199 -21.39 12.37 -8.01
N GLY A 200 -20.50 12.74 -7.09
CA GLY A 200 -19.11 13.09 -7.35
C GLY A 200 -18.13 11.94 -7.13
N MET A 201 -18.62 10.79 -6.67
CA MET A 201 -17.77 9.62 -6.47
C MET A 201 -17.18 9.14 -7.79
N ALA A 202 -15.88 8.93 -7.80
CA ALA A 202 -15.15 8.36 -8.94
C ALA A 202 -14.84 6.87 -8.67
N SER A 203 -14.75 6.10 -9.74
CA SER A 203 -14.34 4.69 -9.71
C SER A 203 -13.03 4.51 -10.48
N ALA A 204 -12.18 3.62 -10.02
CA ALA A 204 -10.91 3.26 -10.68
C ALA A 204 -11.09 2.43 -11.96
N ARG A 205 -12.31 2.35 -12.51
CA ARG A 205 -12.60 1.59 -13.72
C ARG A 205 -12.27 2.41 -14.97
N ALA A 206 -11.44 1.84 -15.84
CA ALA A 206 -11.28 2.34 -17.19
C ALA A 206 -12.57 2.08 -17.99
N ALA A 207 -13.39 3.11 -18.21
CA ALA A 207 -14.65 3.01 -18.92
C ALA A 207 -14.62 3.88 -20.19
N GLY A 208 -15.40 3.49 -21.21
CA GLY A 208 -15.50 4.21 -22.47
C GLY A 208 -14.36 3.85 -23.43
N ALA A 209 -14.61 2.83 -24.29
CA ALA A 209 -13.67 2.50 -25.36
C ALA A 209 -13.39 3.74 -26.24
N GLY A 210 -12.10 4.04 -26.44
CA GLY A 210 -11.66 5.22 -27.19
C GLY A 210 -11.45 6.48 -26.35
N ASN A 211 -11.78 6.49 -25.07
CA ASN A 211 -11.43 7.60 -24.18
C ASN A 211 -9.90 7.71 -24.03
N PRO A 212 -9.34 8.93 -24.10
CA PRO A 212 -7.91 9.12 -23.92
C PRO A 212 -7.48 8.90 -22.46
N VAL A 213 -6.29 8.36 -22.27
CA VAL A 213 -5.62 8.26 -20.98
C VAL A 213 -4.50 9.29 -20.93
N PHE A 214 -4.48 10.10 -19.88
CA PHE A 214 -3.48 11.14 -19.69
C PHE A 214 -2.59 10.82 -18.49
N VAL A 215 -1.30 11.08 -18.64
CA VAL A 215 -0.35 11.14 -17.53
C VAL A 215 -0.05 12.61 -17.28
N VAL A 216 -0.32 13.07 -16.05
CA VAL A 216 -0.10 14.45 -15.64
C VAL A 216 0.92 14.47 -14.49
N GLY A 217 1.99 15.20 -14.67
CA GLY A 217 3.05 15.33 -13.68
C GLY A 217 4.38 15.78 -14.29
N ALA A 218 5.40 15.88 -13.44
CA ALA A 218 6.75 16.11 -13.89
C ALA A 218 7.32 14.88 -14.61
N SER A 219 8.24 15.13 -15.56
CA SER A 219 9.04 14.05 -16.13
C SER A 219 10.01 13.57 -15.05
N THR A 220 9.73 12.39 -14.51
CA THR A 220 10.57 11.71 -13.52
C THR A 220 11.08 10.42 -14.12
N GLY A 221 12.34 10.11 -13.97
CA GLY A 221 12.93 8.88 -14.47
C GLY A 221 14.11 8.47 -13.64
#